data_92f4ef4fd7c1437f282be2d0c64efc1d
#
_entry.id   92f4ef4fd7c1437f282be2d0c64efc1d
#
_cell.length_a   1.000
_cell.length_b   1.000
_cell.length_c   1.000
_cell.angle_alpha   90.00
_cell.angle_beta   90.00
_cell.angle_gamma   90.00
#
_symmetry.space_group_name_H-M   'P 1'
#
loop_
_entity.id
_entity.type
_entity.pdbx_description
1 polymer ?
#
loop_
_entity_poly.entity_id
_entity_poly.type
_entity_poly.pdbx_seq_one_letter_code
_entity_poly.pdbx_strand_id
1 'polypeptide(L)'
;MKPFGQRLGRFSVKTLLTGLLGLALTLPAVASDTPDLDTIKERGTLRVGMSTFVPWAMRDKQGELIGFEIDVAKRLAADSGWQVEFVPTAWDGIIPALLAKKFDVIIGGMSVTPERSKSVLFTAPYSHSGVQLAASKKLAEGFSKLEDFNKRNVKIAARRGAFTVQVARETFPKASVLQFDDDAQAFQEVINGNAHAVIASSPKPEHESIKHSDSLFLPFSERLSKGNEAFAVRLGEEDKKAYFDQWIADRTADGWLQARYEYWFSTLDWQDQIASGQ
;
A
#
# COMPACT_ATOMS: atom_id res chain seq x y z
N MET A 1 -99.71 31.93 -9.26
CA MET A 1 -100.47 32.17 -7.96
C MET A 1 -99.56 31.61 -6.84
N LYS A 2 -99.41 32.44 -5.84
CA LYS A 2 -98.73 32.31 -4.53
C LYS A 2 -98.98 31.01 -3.77
N PRO A 3 -98.35 30.72 -2.61
CA PRO A 3 -97.38 31.49 -1.81
C PRO A 3 -96.24 30.72 -1.15
N PHE A 4 -95.25 31.40 -0.78
CA PHE A 4 -94.62 31.58 0.55
C PHE A 4 -94.61 30.42 1.56
N GLY A 5 -93.45 30.16 2.06
CA GLY A 5 -93.21 29.40 3.29
C GLY A 5 -91.78 29.49 3.76
N GLN A 6 -91.49 30.53 4.57
CA GLN A 6 -90.27 30.64 5.39
C GLN A 6 -90.27 29.60 6.50
N ARG A 7 -89.16 28.96 6.74
CA ARG A 7 -88.81 28.43 8.06
C ARG A 7 -87.33 28.65 8.35
N LEU A 8 -87.09 29.45 9.35
CA LEU A 8 -85.87 29.60 10.11
C LEU A 8 -85.48 28.23 10.73
N GLY A 9 -84.24 27.90 10.68
CA GLY A 9 -83.72 26.72 11.36
C GLY A 9 -82.24 26.74 11.64
N ARG A 10 -81.96 27.26 12.83
CA ARG A 10 -80.79 26.86 13.73
C ARG A 10 -79.39 26.78 13.16
N PHE A 11 -78.63 27.80 13.55
CA PHE A 11 -77.17 27.79 13.61
C PHE A 11 -76.70 26.64 14.53
N SER A 12 -75.93 25.70 14.01
CA SER A 12 -75.19 24.78 14.80
C SER A 12 -73.69 25.07 14.63
N VAL A 13 -73.08 25.59 15.72
CA VAL A 13 -71.69 25.85 15.85
C VAL A 13 -70.99 24.46 15.89
N LYS A 14 -70.35 24.04 14.82
CA LYS A 14 -69.42 22.95 14.84
C LYS A 14 -68.02 23.48 14.99
N THR A 15 -67.44 23.16 16.12
CA THR A 15 -66.11 23.34 16.60
C THR A 15 -65.09 23.01 15.52
N LEU A 16 -64.27 23.99 15.13
CA LEU A 16 -63.07 23.78 14.31
C LEU A 16 -62.00 23.16 15.19
N LEU A 17 -61.76 21.86 15.01
CA LEU A 17 -60.57 21.17 15.56
C LEU A 17 -59.41 21.44 14.62
N THR A 18 -58.54 22.37 15.03
CA THR A 18 -57.29 22.72 14.34
C THR A 18 -56.32 21.56 14.56
N GLY A 19 -56.17 20.70 13.56
CA GLY A 19 -55.12 19.69 13.53
C GLY A 19 -53.76 20.36 13.33
N LEU A 20 -52.98 20.48 14.39
CA LEU A 20 -51.56 20.81 14.31
C LEU A 20 -50.84 19.63 13.66
N LEU A 21 -50.57 19.71 12.35
CA LEU A 21 -49.71 18.79 11.62
C LEU A 21 -48.26 19.08 12.06
N GLY A 22 -47.75 18.32 13.01
CA GLY A 22 -46.36 18.38 13.45
C GLY A 22 -45.43 18.05 12.29
N LEU A 23 -44.80 19.07 11.70
CA LEU A 23 -43.71 18.96 10.77
C LEU A 23 -42.51 18.42 11.54
N ALA A 24 -42.34 17.07 11.56
CA ALA A 24 -41.13 16.47 12.06
C ALA A 24 -39.96 16.88 11.14
N LEU A 25 -39.22 17.88 11.59
CA LEU A 25 -37.91 18.19 11.04
C LEU A 25 -37.02 16.96 11.25
N THR A 26 -36.93 16.10 10.23
CA THR A 26 -35.86 15.12 10.15
C THR A 26 -34.60 15.91 9.90
N LEU A 27 -33.86 16.23 10.97
CA LEU A 27 -32.47 16.64 10.86
C LEU A 27 -31.73 15.50 10.16
N PRO A 28 -30.98 15.80 9.09
CA PRO A 28 -30.08 14.80 8.57
C PRO A 28 -29.18 14.40 9.75
N ALA A 29 -29.14 13.11 10.07
CA ALA A 29 -28.12 12.57 10.96
C ALA A 29 -26.79 12.94 10.31
N VAL A 30 -26.09 13.91 10.86
CA VAL A 30 -24.68 14.10 10.59
C VAL A 30 -24.09 12.78 11.05
N ALA A 31 -23.70 11.93 10.09
CA ALA A 31 -22.90 10.79 10.39
C ALA A 31 -21.66 11.36 11.11
N SER A 32 -21.62 11.16 12.43
CA SER A 32 -20.41 11.44 13.18
C SER A 32 -19.34 10.60 12.48
N ASP A 33 -18.34 11.27 11.90
CA ASP A 33 -17.09 10.62 11.52
C ASP A 33 -16.51 10.08 12.83
N THR A 34 -16.97 8.86 13.23
CA THR A 34 -16.31 8.11 14.28
C THR A 34 -14.88 7.95 13.84
N PRO A 35 -13.89 8.25 14.69
CA PRO A 35 -12.50 8.05 14.36
C PRO A 35 -12.33 6.64 13.79
N ASP A 36 -11.69 6.50 12.64
CA ASP A 36 -11.60 5.23 11.90
C ASP A 36 -10.86 4.15 12.72
N LEU A 37 -10.09 4.55 13.72
CA LEU A 37 -9.47 3.65 14.71
C LEU A 37 -10.53 2.95 15.57
N ASP A 38 -11.59 3.63 15.98
CA ASP A 38 -12.67 3.03 16.79
C ASP A 38 -13.47 2.02 15.94
N THR A 39 -13.65 2.29 14.67
CA THR A 39 -14.24 1.32 13.73
C THR A 39 -13.44 0.01 13.66
N ILE A 40 -12.10 0.08 13.71
CA ILE A 40 -11.24 -1.12 13.77
C ILE A 40 -11.44 -1.85 15.10
N LYS A 41 -11.46 -1.12 16.21
CA LYS A 41 -11.66 -1.68 17.57
C LYS A 41 -13.02 -2.38 17.69
N GLU A 42 -14.09 -1.74 17.23
CA GLU A 42 -15.45 -2.28 17.24
C GLU A 42 -15.57 -3.56 16.39
N ARG A 43 -14.96 -3.55 15.20
CA ARG A 43 -14.94 -4.69 14.28
C ARG A 43 -14.05 -5.82 14.77
N GLY A 44 -13.03 -5.52 15.58
CA GLY A 44 -12.01 -6.48 16.05
C GLY A 44 -11.11 -7.00 14.94
N THR A 45 -11.03 -6.34 13.79
CA THR A 45 -10.26 -6.79 12.63
C THR A 45 -9.57 -5.61 11.95
N LEU A 46 -8.26 -5.73 11.74
CA LEU A 46 -7.45 -4.80 10.96
C LEU A 46 -7.38 -5.28 9.51
N ARG A 47 -7.90 -4.51 8.57
CA ARG A 47 -7.77 -4.79 7.14
C ARG A 47 -6.52 -4.11 6.59
N VAL A 48 -5.62 -4.90 6.01
CA VAL A 48 -4.31 -4.46 5.55
C VAL A 48 -4.20 -4.58 4.04
N GLY A 49 -4.05 -3.45 3.36
CA GLY A 49 -3.73 -3.40 1.94
C GLY A 49 -2.25 -3.68 1.72
N MET A 50 -1.95 -4.64 0.86
CA MET A 50 -0.59 -5.03 0.52
C MET A 50 -0.50 -5.54 -0.91
N SER A 51 0.70 -5.71 -1.40
CA SER A 51 0.97 -6.34 -2.69
C SER A 51 2.13 -7.30 -2.55
N THR A 52 2.11 -8.37 -3.33
CA THR A 52 3.17 -9.39 -3.24
C THR A 52 4.46 -8.93 -3.92
N PHE A 53 5.57 -9.06 -3.22
CA PHE A 53 6.95 -9.01 -3.75
C PHE A 53 7.92 -9.55 -2.70
N VAL A 54 8.87 -10.35 -3.14
CA VAL A 54 9.83 -11.07 -2.29
C VAL A 54 10.95 -10.12 -1.83
N PRO A 55 11.37 -10.13 -0.56
CA PRO A 55 10.88 -10.94 0.58
C PRO A 55 9.86 -10.20 1.47
N TRP A 56 9.29 -9.10 1.02
CA TRP A 56 8.36 -8.26 1.76
C TRP A 56 7.04 -8.97 2.03
N ALA A 57 6.40 -9.49 0.97
CA ALA A 57 5.17 -10.27 1.05
C ALA A 57 5.12 -11.28 -0.10
N MET A 58 4.86 -12.53 0.20
CA MET A 58 4.85 -13.62 -0.77
C MET A 58 3.97 -14.76 -0.26
N ARG A 59 3.83 -15.81 -1.05
CA ARG A 59 3.14 -17.02 -0.63
C ARG A 59 4.12 -18.15 -0.38
N ASP A 60 3.86 -18.90 0.68
CA ASP A 60 4.56 -20.14 0.94
C ASP A 60 4.07 -21.29 0.05
N LYS A 61 4.63 -22.49 0.23
CA LYS A 61 4.25 -23.71 -0.51
C LYS A 61 2.82 -24.17 -0.25
N GLN A 62 2.20 -23.72 0.84
CA GLN A 62 0.82 -23.97 1.23
C GLN A 62 -0.15 -22.89 0.70
N GLY A 63 0.39 -21.81 0.10
CA GLY A 63 -0.37 -20.67 -0.40
C GLY A 63 -0.63 -19.59 0.64
N GLU A 64 -0.12 -19.76 1.87
CA GLU A 64 -0.27 -18.79 2.94
C GLU A 64 0.63 -17.58 2.74
N LEU A 65 0.18 -16.40 3.22
CA LEU A 65 0.98 -15.19 3.16
C LEU A 65 2.07 -15.21 4.22
N ILE A 66 3.31 -15.00 3.77
CA ILE A 66 4.51 -14.84 4.58
C ILE A 66 5.35 -13.66 4.08
N GLY A 67 6.29 -13.20 4.87
CA GLY A 67 7.18 -12.10 4.53
C GLY A 67 7.25 -11.05 5.63
N PHE A 68 8.14 -10.09 5.48
CA PHE A 68 8.36 -9.05 6.48
C PHE A 68 7.08 -8.26 6.79
N GLU A 69 6.36 -7.79 5.76
CA GLU A 69 5.13 -7.03 5.92
C GLU A 69 4.00 -7.85 6.56
N ILE A 70 3.98 -9.13 6.26
CA ILE A 70 3.00 -10.07 6.81
C ILE A 70 3.24 -10.26 8.30
N ASP A 71 4.51 -10.43 8.71
CA ASP A 71 4.89 -10.54 10.12
C ASP A 71 4.56 -9.25 10.89
N VAL A 72 4.88 -8.08 10.30
CA VAL A 72 4.58 -6.76 10.88
C VAL A 72 3.08 -6.59 11.11
N ALA A 73 2.26 -6.87 10.11
CA ALA A 73 0.81 -6.74 10.20
C ALA A 73 0.19 -7.73 11.19
N LYS A 74 0.63 -9.00 11.17
CA LYS A 74 0.19 -10.02 12.13
C LYS A 74 0.54 -9.63 13.56
N ARG A 75 1.76 -9.13 13.79
CA ARG A 75 2.20 -8.70 15.12
C ARG A 75 1.45 -7.48 15.62
N LEU A 76 1.24 -6.46 14.78
CA LEU A 76 0.43 -5.29 15.11
C LEU A 76 -0.98 -5.69 15.52
N ALA A 77 -1.64 -6.54 14.75
CA ALA A 77 -2.98 -7.00 15.05
C ALA A 77 -3.02 -7.79 16.39
N ALA A 78 -2.07 -8.71 16.59
CA ALA A 78 -1.99 -9.52 17.83
C ALA A 78 -1.76 -8.65 19.06
N ASP A 79 -0.82 -7.70 19.01
CA ASP A 79 -0.53 -6.77 20.11
C ASP A 79 -1.74 -5.86 20.43
N SER A 80 -2.59 -5.59 19.44
CA SER A 80 -3.81 -4.79 19.56
C SER A 80 -5.05 -5.60 19.98
N GLY A 81 -4.96 -6.91 20.06
CA GLY A 81 -6.09 -7.82 20.30
C GLY A 81 -7.05 -7.93 19.10
N TRP A 82 -6.59 -7.68 17.88
CA TRP A 82 -7.37 -7.76 16.65
C TRP A 82 -7.00 -8.98 15.81
N GLN A 83 -7.92 -9.37 14.94
CA GLN A 83 -7.62 -10.22 13.79
C GLN A 83 -6.99 -9.39 12.69
N VAL A 84 -6.29 -10.03 11.76
CA VAL A 84 -5.78 -9.37 10.55
C VAL A 84 -6.44 -9.96 9.31
N GLU A 85 -6.88 -9.10 8.39
CA GLU A 85 -7.36 -9.44 7.07
C GLU A 85 -6.45 -8.79 6.02
N PHE A 86 -5.80 -9.60 5.19
CA PHE A 86 -4.99 -9.09 4.10
C PHE A 86 -5.82 -8.88 2.85
N VAL A 87 -5.68 -7.71 2.21
CA VAL A 87 -6.35 -7.33 0.97
C VAL A 87 -5.31 -7.13 -0.13
N PRO A 88 -4.90 -8.21 -0.84
CA PRO A 88 -3.94 -8.10 -1.93
C PRO A 88 -4.46 -7.15 -3.02
N THR A 89 -3.64 -6.19 -3.40
CA THR A 89 -4.04 -5.11 -4.32
C THR A 89 -2.87 -4.83 -5.27
N ALA A 90 -3.18 -4.57 -6.54
CA ALA A 90 -2.16 -4.13 -7.50
C ALA A 90 -1.51 -2.83 -7.00
N TRP A 91 -0.18 -2.74 -7.11
CA TRP A 91 0.58 -1.69 -6.43
C TRP A 91 0.23 -0.27 -6.88
N ASP A 92 0.00 -0.08 -8.18
CA ASP A 92 -0.40 1.22 -8.76
C ASP A 92 -1.81 1.66 -8.34
N GLY A 93 -2.65 0.71 -7.92
CA GLY A 93 -4.00 0.95 -7.40
C GLY A 93 -4.11 1.00 -5.87
N ILE A 94 -3.02 0.81 -5.10
CA ILE A 94 -3.11 0.59 -3.65
C ILE A 94 -3.53 1.86 -2.89
N ILE A 95 -3.02 3.04 -3.24
CA ILE A 95 -3.46 4.31 -2.63
C ILE A 95 -4.93 4.61 -3.00
N PRO A 96 -5.37 4.57 -4.26
CA PRO A 96 -6.79 4.66 -4.60
C PRO A 96 -7.69 3.70 -3.81
N ALA A 97 -7.26 2.45 -3.59
CA ALA A 97 -8.02 1.48 -2.82
C ALA A 97 -8.11 1.84 -1.32
N LEU A 98 -7.04 2.39 -0.72
CA LEU A 98 -7.06 2.95 0.63
C LEU A 98 -8.07 4.10 0.73
N LEU A 99 -8.02 5.04 -0.21
CA LEU A 99 -8.94 6.20 -0.24
C LEU A 99 -10.40 5.76 -0.43
N ALA A 100 -10.63 4.69 -1.17
CA ALA A 100 -11.93 4.05 -1.32
C ALA A 100 -12.36 3.17 -0.13
N LYS A 101 -11.62 3.20 0.99
CA LYS A 101 -11.90 2.45 2.24
C LYS A 101 -11.99 0.92 2.05
N LYS A 102 -11.27 0.36 1.05
CA LYS A 102 -11.21 -1.09 0.85
C LYS A 102 -10.47 -1.80 1.97
N PHE A 103 -9.56 -1.10 2.62
CA PHE A 103 -8.82 -1.53 3.82
C PHE A 103 -8.50 -0.31 4.70
N ASP A 104 -7.93 -0.56 5.87
CA ASP A 104 -7.77 0.45 6.92
C ASP A 104 -6.39 1.12 6.86
N VAL A 105 -5.38 0.38 6.41
CA VAL A 105 -3.98 0.80 6.38
C VAL A 105 -3.24 0.08 5.25
N ILE A 106 -2.22 0.71 4.69
CA ILE A 106 -1.25 0.04 3.82
C ILE A 106 -0.05 -0.36 4.69
N ILE A 107 0.25 -1.66 4.75
CA ILE A 107 1.48 -2.24 5.27
C ILE A 107 2.06 -3.10 4.15
N GLY A 108 3.02 -2.56 3.40
CA GLY A 108 3.46 -3.18 2.16
C GLY A 108 4.75 -2.58 1.60
N GLY A 109 5.69 -2.14 2.46
CA GLY A 109 6.96 -1.58 2.02
C GLY A 109 6.80 -0.26 1.26
N MET A 110 5.85 0.57 1.66
CA MET A 110 5.58 1.82 0.95
C MET A 110 6.59 2.90 1.33
N SER A 111 7.47 3.24 0.40
CA SER A 111 8.42 4.35 0.58
C SER A 111 7.68 5.68 0.73
N VAL A 112 8.09 6.46 1.72
CA VAL A 112 7.63 7.84 1.93
C VAL A 112 8.15 8.72 0.80
N THR A 113 7.25 9.38 0.07
CA THR A 113 7.62 10.36 -0.94
C THR A 113 6.76 11.63 -0.82
N PRO A 114 7.27 12.81 -1.21
CA PRO A 114 6.49 14.05 -1.19
C PRO A 114 5.20 13.96 -2.01
N GLU A 115 5.22 13.20 -3.11
CA GLU A 115 4.04 13.04 -3.96
C GLU A 115 2.95 12.22 -3.25
N ARG A 116 3.31 11.10 -2.63
CA ARG A 116 2.38 10.25 -1.88
C ARG A 116 1.81 10.97 -0.65
N SER A 117 2.65 11.78 0.04
CA SER A 117 2.24 12.56 1.21
C SER A 117 1.17 13.63 0.92
N LYS A 118 0.90 13.94 -0.34
CA LYS A 118 -0.24 14.79 -0.72
C LYS A 118 -1.59 14.07 -0.61
N SER A 119 -1.59 12.74 -0.61
CA SER A 119 -2.80 11.92 -0.65
C SER A 119 -3.01 11.05 0.58
N VAL A 120 -1.95 10.76 1.33
CA VAL A 120 -1.99 9.90 2.53
C VAL A 120 -1.13 10.47 3.64
N LEU A 121 -1.45 10.07 4.90
CA LEU A 121 -0.57 10.27 6.06
C LEU A 121 0.35 9.06 6.21
N PHE A 122 1.62 9.32 6.43
CA PHE A 122 2.60 8.30 6.75
C PHE A 122 2.89 8.28 8.26
N THR A 123 3.05 7.07 8.79
CA THR A 123 3.60 6.87 10.14
C THR A 123 5.10 7.22 10.19
N ALA A 124 5.70 7.11 11.36
CA ALA A 124 7.15 6.96 11.47
C ALA A 124 7.61 5.76 10.63
N PRO A 125 8.82 5.81 10.06
CA PRO A 125 9.36 4.66 9.33
C PRO A 125 9.54 3.45 10.26
N TYR A 126 9.16 2.26 9.77
CA TYR A 126 9.36 1.00 10.47
C TYR A 126 10.45 0.12 9.83
N SER A 127 10.89 0.49 8.62
CA SER A 127 12.01 -0.13 7.93
C SER A 127 12.74 0.85 7.02
N HIS A 128 13.93 0.46 6.61
CA HIS A 128 14.78 1.24 5.72
C HIS A 128 15.32 0.33 4.63
N SER A 129 15.01 0.65 3.38
CA SER A 129 15.54 -0.06 2.23
C SER A 129 16.38 0.87 1.35
N GLY A 130 16.58 0.45 0.14
CA GLY A 130 17.20 1.27 -0.90
C GLY A 130 16.80 0.71 -2.26
N VAL A 131 17.21 1.42 -3.29
CA VAL A 131 16.98 1.02 -4.67
C VAL A 131 18.29 0.55 -5.27
N GLN A 132 18.25 -0.61 -5.90
CA GLN A 132 19.38 -1.19 -6.62
C GLN A 132 18.99 -1.54 -8.06
N LEU A 133 20.00 -1.79 -8.87
CA LEU A 133 19.86 -2.14 -10.28
C LEU A 133 20.58 -3.47 -10.54
N ALA A 134 19.85 -4.43 -11.11
CA ALA A 134 20.45 -5.62 -11.71
C ALA A 134 20.45 -5.51 -13.24
N ALA A 135 21.52 -5.92 -13.89
CA ALA A 135 21.73 -5.72 -15.31
C ALA A 135 21.80 -7.05 -16.07
N SER A 136 21.37 -7.01 -17.33
CA SER A 136 21.45 -8.14 -18.25
C SER A 136 22.88 -8.36 -18.73
N LYS A 137 23.42 -9.55 -18.53
CA LYS A 137 24.69 -9.93 -19.12
C LYS A 137 24.67 -9.88 -20.65
N LYS A 138 23.51 -10.14 -21.27
CA LYS A 138 23.36 -10.13 -22.73
C LYS A 138 23.40 -8.72 -23.34
N LEU A 139 22.84 -7.71 -22.68
CA LEU A 139 22.67 -6.37 -23.24
C LEU A 139 23.54 -5.29 -22.60
N ALA A 140 24.04 -5.55 -21.39
CA ALA A 140 24.78 -4.57 -20.59
C ALA A 140 26.14 -5.13 -20.16
N GLU A 141 26.71 -6.10 -20.88
CA GLU A 141 28.05 -6.59 -20.62
C GLU A 141 29.07 -5.44 -20.65
N GLY A 142 29.89 -5.34 -19.62
CA GLY A 142 30.88 -4.27 -19.48
C GLY A 142 30.33 -2.93 -18.98
N PHE A 143 29.02 -2.79 -18.75
CA PHE A 143 28.45 -1.59 -18.11
C PHE A 143 28.84 -1.62 -16.61
N SER A 144 29.45 -0.53 -16.14
CA SER A 144 29.94 -0.44 -14.76
C SER A 144 29.76 0.94 -14.13
N LYS A 145 29.24 1.91 -14.90
CA LYS A 145 29.02 3.28 -14.47
C LYS A 145 27.58 3.70 -14.74
N LEU A 146 27.07 4.65 -13.99
CA LEU A 146 25.71 5.20 -14.15
C LEU A 146 25.49 5.72 -15.58
N GLU A 147 26.52 6.36 -16.18
CA GLU A 147 26.47 6.91 -17.51
C GLU A 147 26.23 5.85 -18.58
N ASP A 148 26.64 4.60 -18.33
CA ASP A 148 26.44 3.50 -19.29
C ASP A 148 24.96 3.16 -19.40
N PHE A 149 24.22 3.28 -18.31
CA PHE A 149 22.78 3.08 -18.28
C PHE A 149 21.97 4.35 -18.68
N ASN A 150 22.58 5.53 -18.70
CA ASN A 150 21.91 6.79 -19.04
C ASN A 150 22.03 7.13 -20.53
N LYS A 151 21.58 6.25 -21.40
CA LYS A 151 21.62 6.40 -22.86
C LYS A 151 20.23 6.15 -23.47
N ARG A 152 19.91 6.79 -24.60
CA ARG A 152 18.59 6.71 -25.25
C ARG A 152 18.18 5.31 -25.72
N ASN A 153 19.15 4.46 -26.01
CA ASN A 153 18.91 3.07 -26.41
C ASN A 153 18.83 2.10 -25.23
N VAL A 154 19.05 2.57 -23.99
CA VAL A 154 18.95 1.75 -22.78
C VAL A 154 17.51 1.68 -22.33
N LYS A 155 17.07 0.47 -21.99
CA LYS A 155 15.76 0.17 -21.42
C LYS A 155 15.95 -0.33 -20.01
N ILE A 156 15.26 0.27 -19.04
CA ILE A 156 15.26 -0.12 -17.62
C ILE A 156 13.87 -0.57 -17.24
N ALA A 157 13.73 -1.81 -16.82
CA ALA A 157 12.48 -2.37 -16.33
C ALA A 157 12.25 -1.97 -14.87
N ALA A 158 11.00 -1.67 -14.50
CA ALA A 158 10.59 -1.32 -13.15
C ALA A 158 9.13 -1.67 -12.92
N ARG A 159 8.74 -1.85 -11.65
CA ARG A 159 7.35 -2.07 -11.27
C ARG A 159 6.56 -0.77 -11.35
N ARG A 160 5.40 -0.82 -11.99
CA ARG A 160 4.48 0.32 -12.16
C ARG A 160 4.04 0.91 -10.80
N GLY A 161 4.08 2.24 -10.72
CA GLY A 161 3.69 2.97 -9.50
C GLY A 161 4.67 2.83 -8.32
N ALA A 162 5.77 2.08 -8.47
CA ALA A 162 6.78 1.96 -7.44
C ALA A 162 7.70 3.19 -7.38
N PHE A 163 8.28 3.45 -6.21
CA PHE A 163 9.29 4.51 -6.01
C PHE A 163 10.50 4.33 -6.93
N THR A 164 10.83 3.10 -7.28
CA THR A 164 11.91 2.75 -8.19
C THR A 164 11.77 3.38 -9.59
N VAL A 165 10.54 3.60 -10.06
CA VAL A 165 10.28 4.34 -11.32
C VAL A 165 10.74 5.78 -11.24
N GLN A 166 10.49 6.44 -10.10
CA GLN A 166 10.97 7.80 -9.87
C GLN A 166 12.50 7.84 -9.84
N VAL A 167 13.13 6.96 -9.05
CA VAL A 167 14.59 6.85 -8.98
C VAL A 167 15.20 6.58 -10.35
N ALA A 168 14.60 5.68 -11.15
CA ALA A 168 15.09 5.41 -12.51
C ALA A 168 15.07 6.64 -13.40
N ARG A 169 13.98 7.44 -13.37
CA ARG A 169 13.85 8.66 -14.17
C ARG A 169 14.79 9.77 -13.73
N GLU A 170 15.04 9.89 -12.43
CA GLU A 170 15.96 10.87 -11.86
C GLU A 170 17.42 10.51 -12.15
N THR A 171 17.79 9.23 -11.99
CA THR A 171 19.17 8.75 -12.17
C THR A 171 19.53 8.58 -13.64
N PHE A 172 18.57 8.12 -14.46
CA PHE A 172 18.79 7.79 -15.88
C PHE A 172 17.82 8.54 -16.81
N PRO A 173 17.82 9.87 -16.82
CA PRO A 173 16.81 10.67 -17.55
C PRO A 173 16.81 10.45 -19.07
N LYS A 174 17.85 9.87 -19.65
CA LYS A 174 17.91 9.56 -21.09
C LYS A 174 17.42 8.15 -21.43
N ALA A 175 17.37 7.24 -20.43
CA ALA A 175 16.93 5.86 -20.63
C ALA A 175 15.41 5.76 -20.74
N SER A 176 14.94 4.69 -21.38
CA SER A 176 13.52 4.36 -21.43
C SER A 176 13.15 3.51 -20.24
N VAL A 177 12.20 3.97 -19.41
CA VAL A 177 11.68 3.18 -18.27
C VAL A 177 10.46 2.39 -18.70
N LEU A 178 10.60 1.06 -18.76
CA LEU A 178 9.53 0.11 -19.04
C LEU A 178 8.86 -0.29 -17.73
N GLN A 179 7.53 -0.18 -17.66
CA GLN A 179 6.79 -0.43 -16.44
C GLN A 179 5.92 -1.68 -16.55
N PHE A 180 6.06 -2.58 -15.57
CA PHE A 180 5.38 -3.86 -15.46
C PHE A 180 4.50 -3.90 -14.21
N ASP A 181 3.52 -4.78 -14.19
CA ASP A 181 2.55 -4.84 -13.10
C ASP A 181 3.16 -5.41 -11.80
N ASP A 182 4.18 -6.25 -11.93
CA ASP A 182 4.94 -6.78 -10.80
C ASP A 182 6.46 -6.86 -11.09
N ASP A 183 7.24 -7.09 -10.03
CA ASP A 183 8.69 -7.19 -10.14
C ASP A 183 9.13 -8.46 -10.87
N ALA A 184 8.40 -9.57 -10.76
CA ALA A 184 8.79 -10.83 -11.43
C ALA A 184 8.78 -10.66 -12.95
N GLN A 185 7.77 -10.00 -13.51
CA GLN A 185 7.72 -9.65 -14.93
C GLN A 185 8.88 -8.73 -15.32
N ALA A 186 9.18 -7.70 -14.50
CA ALA A 186 10.28 -6.78 -14.80
C ALA A 186 11.64 -7.52 -14.82
N PHE A 187 11.90 -8.41 -13.88
CA PHE A 187 13.11 -9.25 -13.87
C PHE A 187 13.15 -10.20 -15.05
N GLN A 188 12.03 -10.83 -15.39
CA GLN A 188 11.96 -11.78 -16.52
C GLN A 188 12.29 -11.10 -17.85
N GLU A 189 11.89 -9.85 -18.07
CA GLU A 189 12.25 -9.07 -19.26
C GLU A 189 13.77 -8.85 -19.40
N VAL A 190 14.45 -8.66 -18.28
CA VAL A 190 15.90 -8.49 -18.27
C VAL A 190 16.62 -9.83 -18.45
N ILE A 191 16.15 -10.90 -17.83
CA ILE A 191 16.65 -12.26 -17.99
C ILE A 191 16.53 -12.69 -19.46
N ASN A 192 15.42 -12.42 -20.10
CA ASN A 192 15.18 -12.72 -21.51
C ASN A 192 16.03 -11.84 -22.47
N GLY A 193 16.63 -10.76 -21.97
CA GLY A 193 17.39 -9.80 -22.76
C GLY A 193 16.52 -8.85 -23.58
N ASN A 194 15.34 -8.50 -23.12
CA ASN A 194 14.44 -7.51 -23.71
C ASN A 194 14.67 -6.10 -23.12
N ALA A 195 15.22 -6.05 -21.88
CA ALA A 195 15.66 -4.83 -21.23
C ALA A 195 17.10 -4.93 -20.73
N HIS A 196 17.80 -3.82 -20.61
CA HIS A 196 19.20 -3.75 -20.21
C HIS A 196 19.39 -3.95 -18.70
N ALA A 197 18.43 -3.48 -17.93
CA ALA A 197 18.47 -3.56 -16.48
C ALA A 197 17.07 -3.57 -15.88
N VAL A 198 16.96 -4.06 -14.64
CA VAL A 198 15.81 -3.89 -13.77
C VAL A 198 16.21 -3.08 -12.54
N ILE A 199 15.35 -2.16 -12.13
CA ILE A 199 15.51 -1.38 -10.92
C ILE A 199 14.43 -1.78 -9.92
N ALA A 200 14.84 -2.22 -8.73
CA ALA A 200 13.93 -2.71 -7.71
C ALA A 200 14.42 -2.37 -6.30
N SER A 201 13.56 -2.59 -5.29
CA SER A 201 13.95 -2.42 -3.89
C SER A 201 14.93 -3.51 -3.47
N SER A 202 15.98 -3.09 -2.76
CA SER A 202 16.96 -3.97 -2.13
C SER A 202 16.25 -4.87 -1.07
N PRO A 203 16.64 -6.14 -0.90
CA PRO A 203 17.76 -6.83 -1.54
C PRO A 203 17.40 -7.63 -2.81
N LYS A 204 16.21 -7.45 -3.39
CA LYS A 204 15.75 -8.29 -4.51
C LYS A 204 16.73 -8.31 -5.70
N PRO A 205 17.31 -7.20 -6.17
CA PRO A 205 18.30 -7.25 -7.26
C PRO A 205 19.51 -8.11 -6.95
N GLU A 206 19.99 -8.11 -5.70
CA GLU A 206 21.09 -8.99 -5.25
C GLU A 206 20.69 -10.46 -5.31
N HIS A 207 19.55 -10.82 -4.70
CA HIS A 207 19.06 -12.19 -4.65
C HIS A 207 18.82 -12.75 -6.07
N GLU A 208 18.17 -11.98 -6.94
CA GLU A 208 17.91 -12.41 -8.32
C GLU A 208 19.20 -12.51 -9.15
N SER A 209 20.19 -11.66 -8.91
CA SER A 209 21.49 -11.75 -9.59
C SER A 209 22.29 -12.98 -9.16
N ILE A 210 22.13 -13.45 -7.91
CA ILE A 210 22.71 -14.70 -7.44
C ILE A 210 21.97 -15.90 -8.06
N LYS A 211 20.64 -15.87 -7.98
CA LYS A 211 19.76 -16.95 -8.49
C LYS A 211 19.88 -17.15 -10.00
N HIS A 212 20.03 -16.07 -10.74
CA HIS A 212 20.14 -16.04 -12.21
C HIS A 212 21.52 -15.54 -12.67
N SER A 213 22.57 -16.02 -12.02
CA SER A 213 23.95 -15.59 -12.25
C SER A 213 24.46 -15.77 -13.69
N ASP A 214 23.82 -16.62 -14.50
CA ASP A 214 24.13 -16.77 -15.93
C ASP A 214 23.59 -15.61 -16.78
N SER A 215 22.56 -14.93 -16.31
CA SER A 215 21.81 -13.90 -17.07
C SER A 215 21.91 -12.50 -16.49
N LEU A 216 22.09 -12.40 -15.18
CA LEU A 216 22.09 -11.14 -14.43
C LEU A 216 23.42 -10.90 -13.72
N PHE A 217 23.70 -9.63 -13.46
CA PHE A 217 24.79 -9.19 -12.58
C PHE A 217 24.44 -7.87 -11.89
N LEU A 218 25.13 -7.55 -10.79
CA LEU A 218 25.05 -6.24 -10.15
C LEU A 218 26.18 -5.35 -10.70
N PRO A 219 25.87 -4.29 -11.46
CA PRO A 219 26.91 -3.38 -11.98
C PRO A 219 27.48 -2.46 -10.89
N PHE A 220 26.73 -2.27 -9.78
CA PHE A 220 27.11 -1.41 -8.65
C PHE A 220 26.86 -2.16 -7.34
N SER A 221 27.77 -2.03 -6.39
CA SER A 221 27.59 -2.47 -5.00
C SER A 221 26.73 -1.50 -4.19
N GLU A 222 26.72 -0.24 -4.58
CA GLU A 222 26.04 0.82 -3.86
C GLU A 222 24.55 0.91 -4.28
N ARG A 223 23.71 1.35 -3.33
CA ARG A 223 22.30 1.63 -3.58
C ARG A 223 22.14 2.98 -4.28
N LEU A 224 21.29 3.05 -5.29
CA LEU A 224 21.00 4.28 -6.05
C LEU A 224 20.24 5.31 -5.22
N SER A 225 19.50 4.86 -4.24
CA SER A 225 18.82 5.73 -3.27
C SER A 225 18.56 4.99 -1.97
N LYS A 226 18.24 5.75 -0.92
CA LYS A 226 17.71 5.23 0.35
C LYS A 226 16.19 5.39 0.35
N GLY A 227 15.47 4.41 0.89
CA GLY A 227 14.04 4.45 1.12
C GLY A 227 13.74 4.35 2.62
N ASN A 228 12.70 5.03 3.05
CA ASN A 228 12.09 4.89 4.37
C ASN A 228 10.69 4.34 4.14
N GLU A 229 10.41 3.15 4.62
CA GLU A 229 9.09 2.54 4.49
C GLU A 229 8.27 2.86 5.73
N ALA A 230 7.03 3.31 5.49
CA ALA A 230 6.07 3.65 6.54
C ALA A 230 4.69 3.07 6.23
N PHE A 231 3.87 2.90 7.26
CA PHE A 231 2.46 2.62 7.04
C PHE A 231 1.80 3.85 6.44
N ALA A 232 0.78 3.64 5.63
CA ALA A 232 0.00 4.74 5.09
C ALA A 232 -1.47 4.61 5.47
N VAL A 233 -2.02 5.71 5.99
CA VAL A 233 -3.44 5.87 6.33
C VAL A 233 -4.02 7.07 5.58
N ARG A 234 -5.34 7.25 5.57
CA ARG A 234 -5.98 8.38 4.89
C ARG A 234 -5.66 9.70 5.58
N LEU A 235 -5.69 10.79 4.83
CA LEU A 235 -5.64 12.13 5.41
C LEU A 235 -6.80 12.32 6.39
N GLY A 236 -6.54 12.98 7.52
CA GLY A 236 -7.53 13.18 8.58
C GLY A 236 -7.60 12.03 9.62
N GLU A 237 -6.78 11.01 9.50
CA GLU A 237 -6.74 9.86 10.43
C GLU A 237 -5.54 9.94 11.39
N GLU A 238 -5.34 11.12 11.99
CA GLU A 238 -4.22 11.42 12.87
C GLU A 238 -4.16 10.49 14.10
N ASP A 239 -5.32 10.14 14.68
CA ASP A 239 -5.41 9.23 15.83
C ASP A 239 -4.94 7.82 15.48
N LYS A 240 -5.33 7.33 14.29
CA LYS A 240 -4.87 6.05 13.76
C LYS A 240 -3.35 6.06 13.52
N LYS A 241 -2.86 7.13 12.89
CA LYS A 241 -1.43 7.33 12.69
C LYS A 241 -0.69 7.34 14.03
N ALA A 242 -1.16 8.09 15.01
CA ALA A 242 -0.53 8.18 16.34
C ALA A 242 -0.49 6.82 17.04
N TYR A 243 -1.56 6.02 16.95
CA TYR A 243 -1.59 4.66 17.48
C TYR A 243 -0.52 3.76 16.84
N PHE A 244 -0.39 3.82 15.52
CA PHE A 244 0.62 3.03 14.80
C PHE A 244 2.04 3.55 15.04
N ASP A 245 2.23 4.86 15.17
CA ASP A 245 3.53 5.44 15.53
C ASP A 245 4.01 4.94 16.89
N GLN A 246 3.12 4.88 17.88
CA GLN A 246 3.45 4.35 19.20
C GLN A 246 3.84 2.88 19.12
N TRP A 247 3.06 2.06 18.39
CA TRP A 247 3.40 0.65 18.19
C TRP A 247 4.76 0.46 17.51
N ILE A 248 5.06 1.26 16.46
CA ILE A 248 6.36 1.22 15.79
C ILE A 248 7.49 1.58 16.75
N ALA A 249 7.30 2.62 17.58
CA ALA A 249 8.28 3.01 18.59
C ALA A 249 8.54 1.88 19.59
N ASP A 250 7.49 1.23 20.10
CA ASP A 250 7.60 0.11 21.04
C ASP A 250 8.33 -1.09 20.40
N ARG A 251 8.00 -1.46 19.16
CA ARG A 251 8.64 -2.59 18.44
C ARG A 251 10.05 -2.27 17.95
N THR A 252 10.39 -1.01 17.80
CA THR A 252 11.76 -0.56 17.57
C THR A 252 12.58 -0.65 18.85
N ALA A 253 12.02 -0.19 19.97
CA ALA A 253 12.70 -0.17 21.28
C ALA A 253 12.99 -1.58 21.82
N ASP A 254 12.10 -2.54 21.60
CA ASP A 254 12.30 -3.94 22.01
C ASP A 254 13.14 -4.77 21.02
N GLY A 255 13.52 -4.18 19.87
CA GLY A 255 14.34 -4.84 18.84
C GLY A 255 13.57 -5.82 17.94
N TRP A 256 12.26 -5.96 18.08
CA TRP A 256 11.48 -6.92 17.30
C TRP A 256 11.50 -6.59 15.80
N LEU A 257 11.30 -5.33 15.43
CA LEU A 257 11.35 -4.89 14.01
C LEU A 257 12.72 -5.19 13.40
N GLN A 258 13.80 -4.89 14.12
CA GLN A 258 15.17 -5.18 13.65
C GLN A 258 15.39 -6.67 13.43
N ALA A 259 15.00 -7.52 14.39
CA ALA A 259 15.14 -8.97 14.27
C ALA A 259 14.35 -9.55 13.08
N ARG A 260 13.14 -9.01 12.83
CA ARG A 260 12.35 -9.46 11.66
C ARG A 260 12.95 -8.98 10.34
N TYR A 261 13.46 -7.74 10.32
CA TYR A 261 14.18 -7.21 9.16
C TYR A 261 15.40 -8.07 8.83
N GLU A 262 16.24 -8.37 9.82
CA GLU A 262 17.42 -9.21 9.64
C GLU A 262 17.06 -10.60 9.10
N TYR A 263 16.04 -11.26 9.67
CA TYR A 263 15.58 -12.56 9.19
C TYR A 263 15.20 -12.52 7.71
N TRP A 264 14.36 -11.53 7.30
CA TRP A 264 13.84 -11.50 5.92
C TRP A 264 14.81 -10.92 4.89
N PHE A 265 15.70 -10.00 5.28
CA PHE A 265 16.54 -9.26 4.33
C PHE A 265 18.02 -9.61 4.38
N SER A 266 18.51 -10.16 5.49
CA SER A 266 19.95 -10.49 5.66
C SER A 266 20.22 -11.98 5.67
N THR A 267 19.19 -12.84 5.83
CA THR A 267 19.32 -14.29 5.71
C THR A 267 18.56 -14.83 4.50
N LEU A 268 18.76 -16.09 4.18
CA LEU A 268 18.03 -16.84 3.16
C LEU A 268 17.29 -18.04 3.76
N ASP A 269 17.20 -18.12 5.09
CA ASP A 269 16.61 -19.25 5.83
C ASP A 269 15.13 -19.48 5.53
N TRP A 270 14.46 -18.47 4.96
CA TRP A 270 13.07 -18.52 4.53
C TRP A 270 12.89 -19.03 3.08
N GLN A 271 13.94 -19.14 2.28
CA GLN A 271 13.81 -19.48 0.85
C GLN A 271 13.13 -20.82 0.59
N ASP A 272 13.41 -21.82 1.43
CA ASP A 272 12.78 -23.13 1.30
C ASP A 272 11.27 -23.12 1.56
N GLN A 273 10.73 -22.04 2.10
CA GLN A 273 9.29 -21.88 2.38
C GLN A 273 8.51 -21.40 1.16
N ILE A 274 9.15 -20.73 0.19
CA ILE A 274 8.45 -20.06 -0.91
C ILE A 274 7.89 -21.08 -1.91
N ALA A 275 6.71 -20.75 -2.46
CA ALA A 275 6.15 -21.44 -3.60
C ALA A 275 7.05 -21.26 -4.85
N SER A 276 7.13 -22.28 -5.68
CA SER A 276 7.88 -22.22 -6.94
C SER A 276 7.32 -21.14 -7.87
N GLY A 277 8.19 -20.31 -8.46
CA GLY A 277 7.80 -19.29 -9.45
C GLY A 277 7.52 -17.89 -8.91
N GLN A 278 7.89 -17.62 -7.66
CA GLN A 278 7.85 -16.25 -7.08
C GLN A 278 9.25 -15.61 -6.99
#